data_455af87149fc816a61de0eb94246bf68
#
_entry.id   455af87149fc816a61de0eb94246bf68
#
_cell.length_a   1.000
_cell.length_b   1.000
_cell.length_c   1.000
_cell.angle_alpha   90.00
_cell.angle_beta   90.00
_cell.angle_gamma   90.00
#
_symmetry.space_group_name_H-M   'P 1'
#
loop_
_entity.id
_entity.type
_entity.pdbx_description
1 polymer ?
#
loop_
_entity_poly.entity_id
_entity_poly.type
_entity_poly.pdbx_seq_one_letter_code
_entity_poly.pdbx_strand_id
1 'polypeptide(L)'
;QAISQHLAATYPHKPEKAPVLVQGDTNITIDEWITPTLGQRTRDPVESPDGAIWWTGMWASLVGRLDPNTGAMQEYQLPSSARPHSIVPDTDGFIWYTGNSNGTIGRLNPADGSIKEYPTRARDPHTAVFHPNGNLYFTSQHSNMLGRLNPKAG
;
A
#
# COMPACT_ATOMS: atom_id res chain seq x y z
N GLN A 1 -32.35 25.34 -3.86
CA GLN A 1 -31.91 26.64 -3.34
C GLN A 1 -31.85 26.69 -1.80
N ALA A 2 -32.86 26.23 -1.06
CA ALA A 2 -32.90 26.32 0.41
C ALA A 2 -31.73 25.53 1.12
N ILE A 3 -31.40 24.32 0.63
CA ILE A 3 -30.33 23.50 1.19
C ILE A 3 -28.96 24.14 0.98
N SER A 4 -28.69 24.66 -0.21
CA SER A 4 -27.39 25.31 -0.49
C SER A 4 -27.21 26.61 0.30
N GLN A 5 -28.30 27.38 0.49
CA GLN A 5 -28.28 28.58 1.34
C GLN A 5 -28.05 28.22 2.82
N HIS A 6 -28.72 27.16 3.31
CA HIS A 6 -28.54 26.69 4.67
C HIS A 6 -27.08 26.20 4.92
N LEU A 7 -26.53 25.42 3.99
CA LEU A 7 -25.15 24.95 4.11
C LEU A 7 -24.14 26.10 4.09
N ALA A 8 -24.34 27.08 3.20
CA ALA A 8 -23.45 28.25 3.13
C ALA A 8 -23.51 29.12 4.40
N ALA A 9 -24.70 29.22 5.02
CA ALA A 9 -24.84 29.96 6.28
C ALA A 9 -24.30 29.20 7.49
N THR A 10 -24.46 27.88 7.52
CA THR A 10 -24.03 27.02 8.66
C THR A 10 -22.53 26.69 8.60
N TYR A 11 -22.01 26.54 7.41
CA TYR A 11 -20.60 26.25 7.13
C TYR A 11 -20.01 27.32 6.19
N PRO A 12 -19.84 28.56 6.66
CA PRO A 12 -19.28 29.61 5.84
C PRO A 12 -17.89 29.21 5.37
N HIS A 13 -17.63 29.36 4.10
CA HIS A 13 -16.29 29.16 3.53
C HIS A 13 -15.34 30.15 4.22
N LYS A 14 -14.42 29.61 5.01
CA LYS A 14 -13.29 30.40 5.50
C LYS A 14 -12.29 30.44 4.36
N PRO A 15 -11.91 31.62 3.84
CA PRO A 15 -10.84 31.68 2.85
C PRO A 15 -9.59 31.01 3.42
N GLU A 16 -9.15 29.96 2.76
CA GLU A 16 -7.88 29.35 3.09
C GLU A 16 -6.79 30.42 2.93
N LYS A 17 -5.82 30.44 3.84
CA LYS A 17 -4.63 31.27 3.62
C LYS A 17 -4.01 30.82 2.32
N ALA A 18 -3.74 31.75 1.43
CA ALA A 18 -3.00 31.44 0.20
C ALA A 18 -1.72 30.69 0.57
N PRO A 19 -1.39 29.60 -0.15
CA PRO A 19 -0.16 28.87 0.11
C PRO A 19 1.03 29.81 -0.03
N VAL A 20 1.95 29.71 0.90
CA VAL A 20 3.23 30.42 0.80
C VAL A 20 4.10 29.63 -0.17
N LEU A 21 4.25 30.15 -1.38
CA LEU A 21 5.18 29.58 -2.34
C LEU A 21 6.60 29.97 -1.92
N VAL A 22 7.39 29.00 -1.52
CA VAL A 22 8.82 29.18 -1.27
C VAL A 22 9.49 29.30 -2.64
N GLN A 23 10.04 30.48 -2.91
CA GLN A 23 10.80 30.74 -4.14
C GLN A 23 12.26 30.31 -3.93
N GLY A 24 12.85 29.73 -4.94
CA GLY A 24 14.25 29.30 -4.97
C GLY A 24 14.44 28.21 -6.01
N ASP A 25 15.70 27.97 -6.37
CA ASP A 25 16.03 26.86 -7.25
C ASP A 25 15.79 25.55 -6.55
N THR A 26 14.94 24.72 -7.14
CA THR A 26 14.70 23.34 -6.68
C THR A 26 15.60 22.42 -7.49
N ASN A 27 16.68 21.93 -6.90
CA ASN A 27 17.49 20.86 -7.47
C ASN A 27 16.77 19.52 -7.18
N ILE A 28 15.78 19.20 -8.01
CA ILE A 28 15.02 17.94 -7.93
C ILE A 28 15.26 17.20 -9.24
N THR A 29 15.64 15.93 -9.12
CA THR A 29 15.62 14.96 -10.22
C THR A 29 14.46 14.03 -10.01
N ILE A 30 13.69 13.75 -11.07
CA ILE A 30 12.57 12.79 -11.04
C ILE A 30 12.90 11.73 -12.09
N ASP A 31 13.02 10.49 -11.62
CA ASP A 31 13.15 9.32 -12.48
C ASP A 31 11.83 8.55 -12.44
N GLU A 32 11.34 8.11 -13.60
CA GLU A 32 10.06 7.44 -13.74
C GLU A 32 10.22 6.10 -14.45
N TRP A 33 9.61 5.06 -13.92
CA TRP A 33 9.62 3.72 -14.51
C TRP A 33 8.19 3.26 -14.83
N ILE A 34 8.00 2.78 -16.06
CA ILE A 34 6.72 2.17 -16.47
C ILE A 34 6.72 0.72 -16.00
N THR A 35 5.72 0.36 -15.20
CA THR A 35 5.56 -1.02 -14.71
C THR A 35 5.20 -1.99 -15.83
N PRO A 36 5.69 -3.26 -15.80
CA PRO A 36 5.52 -4.22 -16.91
C PRO A 36 4.05 -4.51 -17.25
N THR A 37 3.21 -4.76 -16.23
CA THR A 37 1.77 -4.98 -16.45
C THR A 37 1.03 -3.66 -16.51
N LEU A 38 0.50 -3.29 -17.67
CA LEU A 38 -0.24 -2.06 -17.84
C LEU A 38 -1.60 -2.10 -17.12
N GLY A 39 -2.03 -0.94 -16.61
CA GLY A 39 -3.34 -0.80 -15.97
C GLY A 39 -3.47 -1.48 -14.61
N GLN A 40 -2.38 -1.93 -14.02
CA GLN A 40 -2.39 -2.63 -12.72
C GLN A 40 -2.78 -1.75 -11.54
N ARG A 41 -2.82 -0.41 -11.68
CA ARG A 41 -3.05 0.55 -10.61
C ARG A 41 -2.05 0.36 -9.47
N THR A 42 -0.83 0.82 -9.69
CA THR A 42 0.26 0.79 -8.70
C THR A 42 -0.10 1.58 -7.44
N ARG A 43 0.23 1.01 -6.26
CA ARG A 43 -0.03 1.61 -4.96
C ARG A 43 1.10 1.35 -3.97
N ASP A 44 1.13 2.17 -2.93
CA ASP A 44 1.87 2.01 -1.68
C ASP A 44 3.32 1.51 -1.89
N PRO A 45 4.21 2.32 -2.50
CA PRO A 45 5.59 1.93 -2.65
C PRO A 45 6.28 1.88 -1.28
N VAL A 46 7.15 0.87 -1.08
CA VAL A 46 7.95 0.72 0.12
C VAL A 46 9.34 0.21 -0.23
N GLU A 47 10.35 0.71 0.48
CA GLU A 47 11.71 0.20 0.39
C GLU A 47 11.89 -1.03 1.29
N SER A 48 12.53 -2.07 0.78
CA SER A 48 12.98 -3.22 1.55
C SER A 48 14.44 -3.05 2.02
N PRO A 49 14.89 -3.81 3.03
CA PRO A 49 16.25 -3.68 3.57
C PRO A 49 17.38 -3.86 2.56
N ASP A 50 17.13 -4.51 1.44
CA ASP A 50 18.08 -4.67 0.33
C ASP A 50 18.08 -3.48 -0.66
N GLY A 51 17.32 -2.41 -0.36
CA GLY A 51 17.21 -1.21 -1.19
C GLY A 51 16.28 -1.34 -2.39
N ALA A 52 15.60 -2.47 -2.57
CA ALA A 52 14.61 -2.60 -3.62
C ALA A 52 13.31 -1.88 -3.26
N ILE A 53 12.63 -1.35 -4.26
CA ILE A 53 11.33 -0.73 -4.11
C ILE A 53 10.23 -1.73 -4.49
N TRP A 54 9.33 -1.98 -3.57
CA TRP A 54 8.18 -2.85 -3.78
C TRP A 54 6.91 -2.02 -3.93
N TRP A 55 5.98 -2.52 -4.74
CA TRP A 55 4.66 -1.90 -4.92
C TRP A 55 3.57 -2.95 -5.03
N THR A 56 2.32 -2.55 -4.84
CA THR A 56 1.17 -3.38 -5.14
C THR A 56 0.55 -2.99 -6.48
N GLY A 57 0.16 -3.96 -7.30
CA GLY A 57 -0.65 -3.80 -8.50
C GLY A 57 -2.08 -4.24 -8.23
N MET A 58 -2.89 -3.33 -7.67
CA MET A 58 -4.18 -3.66 -7.08
C MET A 58 -5.14 -4.33 -8.07
N TRP A 59 -5.27 -3.81 -9.28
CA TRP A 59 -6.24 -4.34 -10.23
C TRP A 59 -5.76 -5.62 -10.93
N ALA A 60 -4.46 -5.81 -11.00
CA ALA A 60 -3.87 -7.01 -11.56
C ALA A 60 -3.63 -8.12 -10.52
N SER A 61 -3.94 -7.87 -9.24
CA SER A 61 -3.66 -8.80 -8.13
C SER A 61 -2.22 -9.29 -8.13
N LEU A 62 -1.27 -8.36 -8.15
CA LEU A 62 0.16 -8.65 -8.12
C LEU A 62 0.90 -7.74 -7.14
N VAL A 63 2.13 -8.11 -6.84
CA VAL A 63 3.13 -7.22 -6.25
C VAL A 63 4.33 -7.17 -7.17
N GLY A 64 5.01 -6.03 -7.20
CA GLY A 64 6.19 -5.83 -8.01
C GLY A 64 7.38 -5.38 -7.19
N ARG A 65 8.58 -5.63 -7.73
CA ARG A 65 9.88 -5.26 -7.19
C ARG A 65 10.66 -4.51 -8.26
N LEU A 66 11.20 -3.37 -7.92
CA LEU A 66 12.12 -2.56 -8.72
C LEU A 66 13.49 -2.53 -8.06
N ASP A 67 14.53 -2.78 -8.81
CA ASP A 67 15.88 -2.38 -8.45
C ASP A 67 16.10 -0.93 -8.96
N PRO A 68 16.17 0.08 -8.07
CA PRO A 68 16.28 1.46 -8.51
C PRO A 68 17.62 1.81 -9.16
N ASN A 69 18.65 0.99 -8.96
CA ASN A 69 19.97 1.22 -9.56
C ASN A 69 20.05 0.76 -11.01
N THR A 70 19.33 -0.29 -11.36
CA THR A 70 19.36 -0.90 -12.70
C THR A 70 18.09 -0.66 -13.50
N GLY A 71 16.99 -0.31 -12.83
CA GLY A 71 15.66 -0.24 -13.43
C GLY A 71 15.02 -1.61 -13.68
N ALA A 72 15.67 -2.70 -13.26
CA ALA A 72 15.14 -4.05 -13.43
C ALA A 72 13.88 -4.25 -12.57
N MET A 73 12.85 -4.84 -13.17
CA MET A 73 11.58 -5.10 -12.50
C MET A 73 11.21 -6.58 -12.53
N GLN A 74 10.56 -7.04 -11.48
CA GLN A 74 9.97 -8.37 -11.37
C GLN A 74 8.58 -8.24 -10.77
N GLU A 75 7.62 -9.00 -11.30
CA GLU A 75 6.25 -9.06 -10.80
C GLU A 75 5.92 -10.47 -10.31
N TYR A 76 5.15 -10.55 -9.22
CA TYR A 76 4.70 -11.79 -8.59
C TYR A 76 3.18 -11.80 -8.61
N GLN A 77 2.60 -12.77 -9.32
CA GLN A 77 1.16 -12.92 -9.37
C GLN A 77 0.63 -13.44 -8.03
N LEU A 78 -0.33 -12.74 -7.48
CA LEU A 78 -1.06 -13.14 -6.28
C LEU A 78 -2.31 -13.96 -6.64
N PRO A 79 -2.95 -14.61 -5.66
CA PRO A 79 -4.28 -15.18 -5.87
C PRO A 79 -5.25 -14.14 -6.46
N SER A 80 -6.04 -14.53 -7.43
CA SER A 80 -6.78 -13.64 -8.35
C SER A 80 -7.73 -12.65 -7.68
N SER A 81 -8.18 -12.93 -6.48
CA SER A 81 -9.10 -12.08 -5.71
C SER A 81 -8.41 -11.17 -4.70
N ALA A 82 -7.10 -11.21 -4.54
CA ALA A 82 -6.39 -10.47 -3.50
C ALA A 82 -6.53 -8.96 -3.65
N ARG A 83 -6.35 -8.42 -4.85
CA ARG A 83 -6.37 -6.98 -5.14
C ARG A 83 -5.66 -6.18 -4.03
N PRO A 84 -4.35 -6.36 -3.89
CA PRO A 84 -3.60 -5.85 -2.75
C PRO A 84 -3.66 -4.33 -2.68
N HIS A 85 -3.72 -3.79 -1.45
CA HIS A 85 -3.65 -2.34 -1.25
C HIS A 85 -2.30 -1.91 -0.71
N SER A 86 -1.89 -2.43 0.44
CA SER A 86 -0.65 -2.08 1.12
C SER A 86 0.35 -3.22 1.09
N ILE A 87 1.61 -2.87 1.20
CA ILE A 87 2.75 -3.79 1.19
C ILE A 87 3.76 -3.36 2.24
N VAL A 88 4.39 -4.31 2.91
CA VAL A 88 5.44 -4.04 3.90
C VAL A 88 6.43 -5.20 3.98
N PRO A 89 7.75 -4.96 3.90
CA PRO A 89 8.76 -5.99 4.12
C PRO A 89 8.91 -6.30 5.62
N ASP A 90 9.27 -7.53 5.95
CA ASP A 90 9.74 -7.88 7.28
C ASP A 90 11.28 -7.96 7.34
N THR A 91 11.79 -8.22 8.53
CA THR A 91 13.24 -8.32 8.77
C THR A 91 13.85 -9.61 8.22
N ASP A 92 13.05 -10.62 7.92
CA ASP A 92 13.47 -11.91 7.41
C ASP A 92 13.45 -11.96 5.85
N GLY A 93 13.09 -10.84 5.22
CA GLY A 93 13.07 -10.69 3.76
C GLY A 93 11.76 -11.14 3.09
N PHE A 94 10.72 -11.49 3.86
CA PHE A 94 9.39 -11.72 3.30
C PHE A 94 8.67 -10.40 3.04
N ILE A 95 7.79 -10.44 2.06
CA ILE A 95 6.95 -9.31 1.67
C ILE A 95 5.51 -9.62 2.08
N TRP A 96 4.96 -8.77 2.92
CA TRP A 96 3.59 -8.89 3.39
C TRP A 96 2.69 -7.91 2.66
N TYR A 97 1.48 -8.32 2.33
CA TYR A 97 0.49 -7.48 1.66
C TYR A 97 -0.89 -7.63 2.29
N THR A 98 -1.71 -6.60 2.11
CA THR A 98 -3.12 -6.64 2.48
C THR A 98 -3.95 -7.06 1.27
N GLY A 99 -4.61 -8.22 1.33
CA GLY A 99 -5.57 -8.68 0.33
C GLY A 99 -6.88 -7.93 0.49
N ASN A 100 -6.94 -6.72 -0.05
CA ASN A 100 -8.03 -5.77 0.19
C ASN A 100 -9.40 -6.29 -0.27
N SER A 101 -9.46 -7.12 -1.33
CA SER A 101 -10.73 -7.63 -1.84
C SER A 101 -11.10 -9.02 -1.32
N ASN A 102 -10.14 -9.81 -0.83
CA ASN A 102 -10.40 -11.17 -0.34
C ASN A 102 -10.30 -11.31 1.19
N GLY A 103 -10.04 -10.20 1.90
CA GLY A 103 -10.02 -10.20 3.37
C GLY A 103 -8.84 -10.94 3.99
N THR A 104 -7.70 -10.99 3.32
CA THR A 104 -6.51 -11.70 3.79
C THR A 104 -5.36 -10.77 4.13
N ILE A 105 -4.42 -11.24 4.94
CA ILE A 105 -3.05 -10.76 4.97
C ILE A 105 -2.20 -11.82 4.29
N GLY A 106 -1.48 -11.45 3.23
CA GLY A 106 -0.64 -12.37 2.48
C GLY A 106 0.84 -12.17 2.79
N ARG A 107 1.61 -13.25 2.68
CA ARG A 107 3.08 -13.26 2.78
C ARG A 107 3.67 -13.92 1.55
N LEU A 108 4.49 -13.19 0.83
CA LEU A 108 5.26 -13.65 -0.31
C LEU A 108 6.70 -13.93 0.13
N ASN A 109 7.26 -15.05 -0.29
CA ASN A 109 8.70 -15.31 -0.26
C ASN A 109 9.31 -14.89 -1.62
N PRO A 110 10.11 -13.83 -1.69
CA PRO A 110 10.71 -13.41 -2.96
C PRO A 110 11.69 -14.41 -3.57
N ALA A 111 12.26 -15.29 -2.75
CA ALA A 111 13.28 -16.23 -3.20
C ALA A 111 12.74 -17.36 -4.09
N ASP A 112 11.48 -17.77 -3.85
CA ASP A 112 10.85 -18.87 -4.58
C ASP A 112 9.46 -18.52 -5.14
N GLY A 113 8.95 -17.31 -4.84
CA GLY A 113 7.63 -16.85 -5.26
C GLY A 113 6.47 -17.48 -4.48
N SER A 114 6.74 -18.26 -3.44
CA SER A 114 5.68 -18.89 -2.66
C SER A 114 4.86 -17.88 -1.87
N ILE A 115 3.55 -18.13 -1.78
CA ILE A 115 2.60 -17.24 -1.13
C ILE A 115 1.81 -18.01 -0.08
N LYS A 116 1.64 -17.39 1.09
CA LYS A 116 0.72 -17.86 2.12
C LYS A 116 -0.24 -16.74 2.49
N GLU A 117 -1.54 -17.02 2.46
CA GLU A 117 -2.57 -16.07 2.87
C GLU A 117 -3.18 -16.47 4.22
N TYR A 118 -3.42 -15.48 5.06
CA TYR A 118 -4.02 -15.60 6.39
C TYR A 118 -5.37 -14.90 6.37
N PRO A 119 -6.49 -15.62 6.39
CA PRO A 119 -7.82 -15.04 6.44
C PRO A 119 -8.01 -14.16 7.67
N THR A 120 -8.65 -13.03 7.49
CA THR A 120 -9.01 -12.11 8.58
C THR A 120 -10.53 -12.02 8.73
N ARG A 121 -11.00 -11.41 9.81
CA ARG A 121 -12.41 -11.03 9.96
C ARG A 121 -12.73 -9.70 9.26
N ALA A 122 -11.72 -8.99 8.84
CA ALA A 122 -11.86 -7.73 8.11
C ALA A 122 -12.28 -8.00 6.67
N ARG A 123 -13.18 -7.20 6.14
CA ARG A 123 -13.61 -7.32 4.74
C ARG A 123 -12.57 -6.76 3.76
N ASP A 124 -11.82 -5.76 4.21
CA ASP A 124 -10.94 -4.95 3.38
C ASP A 124 -9.68 -4.54 4.15
N PRO A 125 -8.79 -5.47 4.51
CA PRO A 125 -7.49 -5.09 5.06
C PRO A 125 -6.84 -4.04 4.15
N HIS A 126 -6.40 -2.91 4.74
CA HIS A 126 -6.04 -1.76 3.94
C HIS A 126 -4.56 -1.38 4.08
N THR A 127 -4.19 -0.68 5.13
CA THR A 127 -2.80 -0.27 5.38
C THR A 127 -2.19 -1.12 6.48
N ALA A 128 -0.99 -1.62 6.27
CA ALA A 128 -0.28 -2.48 7.22
C ALA A 128 1.05 -1.85 7.66
N VAL A 129 1.45 -2.18 8.88
CA VAL A 129 2.73 -1.76 9.47
C VAL A 129 3.24 -2.82 10.44
N PHE A 130 4.54 -3.07 10.45
CA PHE A 130 5.18 -3.84 11.51
C PHE A 130 5.48 -2.95 12.72
N HIS A 131 5.08 -3.44 13.89
CA HIS A 131 5.49 -2.84 15.16
C HIS A 131 6.81 -3.49 15.64
N PRO A 132 7.66 -2.79 16.40
CA PRO A 132 8.92 -3.34 16.91
C PRO A 132 8.78 -4.62 17.74
N ASN A 133 7.57 -4.94 18.25
CA ASN A 133 7.31 -6.22 18.92
C ASN A 133 7.14 -7.41 17.98
N GLY A 134 7.32 -7.22 16.67
CA GLY A 134 7.22 -8.25 15.63
C GLY A 134 5.81 -8.57 15.15
N ASN A 135 4.77 -7.90 15.66
CA ASN A 135 3.42 -8.07 15.14
C ASN A 135 3.15 -7.13 13.95
N LEU A 136 2.39 -7.60 13.00
CA LEU A 136 1.83 -6.79 11.92
C LEU A 136 0.46 -6.26 12.35
N TYR A 137 0.27 -4.94 12.25
CA TYR A 137 -1.00 -4.27 12.47
C TYR A 137 -1.56 -3.77 11.14
N PHE A 138 -2.87 -3.80 10.99
CA PHE A 138 -3.52 -3.33 9.76
C PHE A 138 -4.86 -2.66 10.07
N THR A 139 -5.23 -1.73 9.21
CA THR A 139 -6.54 -1.09 9.22
C THR A 139 -7.51 -1.84 8.31
N SER A 140 -8.80 -1.73 8.58
CA SER A 140 -9.88 -2.14 7.68
C SER A 140 -10.93 -1.03 7.65
N GLN A 141 -11.12 -0.43 6.48
CA GLN A 141 -11.94 0.76 6.32
C GLN A 141 -13.44 0.45 6.48
N HIS A 142 -13.96 -0.49 5.70
CA HIS A 142 -15.38 -0.83 5.70
C HIS A 142 -15.82 -1.62 6.95
N SER A 143 -14.87 -2.29 7.60
CA SER A 143 -15.16 -3.02 8.84
C SER A 143 -14.96 -2.16 10.09
N ASN A 144 -14.42 -0.94 9.93
CA ASN A 144 -14.09 -0.04 11.05
C ASN A 144 -13.26 -0.72 12.15
N MET A 145 -12.19 -1.41 11.75
CA MET A 145 -11.38 -2.28 12.62
C MET A 145 -9.89 -1.95 12.52
N LEU A 146 -9.19 -2.19 13.62
CA LEU A 146 -7.76 -2.46 13.63
C LEU A 146 -7.54 -3.95 13.85
N GLY A 147 -6.73 -4.55 13.00
CA GLY A 147 -6.33 -5.94 13.12
C GLY A 147 -4.88 -6.10 13.56
N ARG A 148 -4.58 -7.23 14.18
CA ARG A 148 -3.22 -7.65 14.54
C ARG A 148 -3.00 -9.07 14.09
N LEU A 149 -1.90 -9.32 13.40
CA LEU A 149 -1.39 -10.64 13.07
C LEU A 149 -0.05 -10.84 13.79
N ASN A 150 0.12 -11.99 14.43
CA ASN A 150 1.42 -12.43 14.95
C ASN A 150 2.05 -13.41 13.95
N PRO A 151 3.09 -13.03 13.21
CA PRO A 151 3.71 -13.92 12.21
C PRO A 151 4.31 -15.20 12.79
N LYS A 152 4.62 -15.21 14.09
CA LYS A 152 5.24 -16.34 14.81
C LYS A 152 4.21 -17.32 15.42
N ALA A 153 2.94 -16.99 15.39
CA ALA A 153 1.90 -17.84 16.00
C ALA A 153 1.35 -18.93 15.06
N GLY A 154 1.96 -19.12 13.90
CA GLY A 154 1.68 -20.19 12.97
C GLY A 154 0.82 -19.80 11.79
#